data_b6765a06deb3ca9ab53260ef7c9ec2ed
#
_entry.id   b6765a06deb3ca9ab53260ef7c9ec2ed
#
_cell.length_a   1.000
_cell.length_b   1.000
_cell.length_c   1.000
_cell.angle_alpha   90.00
_cell.angle_beta   90.00
_cell.angle_gamma   90.00
#
_symmetry.space_group_name_H-M   'P 1'
#
loop_
_entity.id
_entity.type
_entity.pdbx_description
1 polymer ?
#
loop_
_entity_poly.entity_id
_entity_poly.type
_entity_poly.pdbx_seq_one_letter_code
_entity_poly.pdbx_strand_id
1 'polypeptide(L)'
;MPVAGFCRLAWAKCRARVLNERIKESDLTMHETQPYFVSTKRRCPFFRCVAVFSVAFSLLISTVQVYAVPVSGTGLDALTVSEAEALRDDALTGTKAFQWVENLTTEVGPRLAGSEAEASARAWAVQALADFGFDRVWVESFPLPGWERGLETGYVVAPYPQPLTLTSLGGSVATPEEGVEGDLAIFTSLQALELAAPGSLEGKIAYVGHAMRSTQSGSHYGYFGRLRREGASIAASKGAKALLIRSIGTDSHRMPHTGSMTYDPEQPKIAAAALSNPDADQIERMAARGKVPRVKLLLTPRFLGEVTSGNVIADIRGSVAPEEVVIIGGHLDSWDLGTGAIDDGAGVGITMEVARRILSLNKRPRRTIRLILWGAEEVGLLGGKAYLESRKEHLQHHVIGTESDFGAGRIWQVTSRVSEQAQPVVDLISQLVEPLGIAPGPGDVASSGPDLTPMVSVGMPAFRFVQDGRDYFDLHHTPDDTLDKIASQDLDQSVAAYLVFAWLAANTEINDWGWLPVNN
;
A
#
# COMPACT_ATOMS: atom_id res chain seq x y z
N MET A 1 -64.60 1.63 -7.06
CA MET A 1 -65.21 2.62 -7.98
C MET A 1 -64.37 3.86 -7.94
N PRO A 2 -64.15 4.46 -9.10
CA PRO A 2 -62.84 4.96 -9.56
C PRO A 2 -62.78 6.50 -9.59
N VAL A 3 -61.60 7.04 -9.86
CA VAL A 3 -61.26 8.04 -10.89
C VAL A 3 -59.76 8.35 -10.67
N ALA A 4 -58.78 7.87 -11.37
CA ALA A 4 -58.34 8.07 -12.73
C ALA A 4 -58.18 9.53 -13.15
N GLY A 5 -56.96 9.89 -13.51
CA GLY A 5 -56.81 10.82 -14.59
C GLY A 5 -55.64 11.79 -14.53
N PHE A 6 -54.61 11.52 -15.37
CA PHE A 6 -53.84 12.45 -16.22
C PHE A 6 -52.94 13.52 -15.60
N CYS A 7 -51.64 13.46 -15.82
CA CYS A 7 -51.02 14.13 -16.96
C CYS A 7 -49.57 13.68 -17.18
N ARG A 8 -49.35 13.01 -18.30
CA ARG A 8 -48.06 12.90 -18.98
C ARG A 8 -47.90 14.10 -19.94
N LEU A 9 -46.65 14.38 -20.28
CA LEU A 9 -46.12 15.20 -21.37
C LEU A 9 -45.62 16.59 -20.97
N ALA A 10 -44.31 16.71 -20.96
CA ALA A 10 -43.61 17.63 -21.89
C ALA A 10 -42.09 17.53 -21.67
N TRP A 11 -41.47 16.62 -22.40
CA TRP A 11 -40.05 16.67 -22.73
C TRP A 11 -39.96 16.73 -24.25
N ALA A 12 -39.62 17.87 -24.81
CA ALA A 12 -38.91 17.95 -26.08
C ALA A 12 -38.50 19.40 -26.42
N LYS A 13 -37.23 19.56 -26.78
CA LYS A 13 -36.66 20.56 -27.67
C LYS A 13 -36.34 21.95 -27.10
N CYS A 14 -35.07 22.17 -26.88
CA CYS A 14 -34.39 23.29 -27.48
C CYS A 14 -32.94 22.96 -27.76
N ARG A 15 -32.65 22.65 -29.02
CA ARG A 15 -31.32 22.66 -29.62
C ARG A 15 -31.08 24.02 -30.24
N ALA A 16 -29.84 24.46 -30.13
CA ALA A 16 -29.11 25.36 -31.04
C ALA A 16 -29.49 26.82 -31.12
N ARG A 17 -28.57 27.65 -30.69
CA ARG A 17 -28.11 28.79 -31.55
C ARG A 17 -26.68 29.17 -31.20
N VAL A 18 -25.83 28.95 -32.18
CA VAL A 18 -24.50 29.50 -32.39
C VAL A 18 -24.64 31.01 -32.64
N LEU A 19 -23.80 31.83 -32.04
CA LEU A 19 -23.47 33.13 -32.58
C LEU A 19 -21.97 33.39 -32.39
N ASN A 20 -21.35 33.43 -33.55
CA ASN A 20 -20.04 33.95 -33.92
C ASN A 20 -19.98 35.42 -33.65
N GLU A 21 -18.93 35.93 -33.04
CA GLU A 21 -18.43 37.29 -33.31
C GLU A 21 -16.93 37.28 -33.45
N ARG A 22 -16.52 37.66 -34.64
CA ARG A 22 -15.16 38.05 -35.07
C ARG A 22 -14.84 39.45 -34.57
N ILE A 23 -13.62 39.68 -34.17
CA ILE A 23 -12.93 40.98 -34.31
C ILE A 23 -11.44 40.64 -34.52
N LYS A 24 -11.03 40.74 -35.71
CA LYS A 24 -10.20 41.70 -36.49
C LYS A 24 -8.70 41.71 -36.16
N GLU A 25 -8.04 41.34 -37.23
CA GLU A 25 -6.62 41.52 -37.57
C GLU A 25 -6.19 43.02 -37.55
N SER A 26 -4.94 43.25 -37.26
CA SER A 26 -4.10 44.28 -37.89
C SER A 26 -2.65 43.79 -37.90
N ASP A 27 -2.22 43.34 -39.03
CA ASP A 27 -1.20 43.83 -39.97
C ASP A 27 0.11 44.36 -39.35
N LEU A 28 1.20 43.73 -39.74
CA LEU A 28 2.31 44.37 -40.45
C LEU A 28 3.37 43.35 -40.92
N THR A 29 3.33 43.12 -42.25
CA THR A 29 4.38 43.11 -43.29
C THR A 29 5.65 42.29 -43.12
N MET A 30 5.67 41.29 -43.91
CA MET A 30 6.57 40.74 -44.93
C MET A 30 7.93 41.42 -45.16
N HIS A 31 8.97 40.59 -45.23
CA HIS A 31 9.95 40.63 -46.32
C HIS A 31 10.39 39.24 -46.74
N GLU A 32 9.97 38.88 -47.95
CA GLU A 32 10.53 37.79 -48.79
C GLU A 32 11.92 38.14 -49.28
N THR A 33 12.79 37.15 -49.41
CA THR A 33 13.66 36.98 -50.59
C THR A 33 14.14 35.53 -50.69
N GLN A 34 13.64 34.87 -51.72
CA GLN A 34 14.28 33.79 -52.50
C GLN A 34 14.64 34.36 -53.88
N PRO A 35 15.21 33.57 -54.77
CA PRO A 35 16.30 32.58 -54.81
C PRO A 35 17.35 32.91 -55.87
N TYR A 36 18.44 32.16 -55.99
CA TYR A 36 19.07 31.97 -57.30
C TYR A 36 19.80 30.63 -57.44
N PHE A 37 19.29 29.84 -58.38
CA PHE A 37 19.94 28.72 -59.07
C PHE A 37 21.06 29.21 -59.96
N VAL A 38 22.24 28.55 -59.97
CA VAL A 38 23.07 28.42 -61.18
C VAL A 38 23.71 27.04 -61.21
N SER A 39 23.28 26.28 -62.22
CA SER A 39 23.89 25.09 -62.73
C SER A 39 25.04 25.40 -63.67
N THR A 40 26.17 24.71 -63.53
CA THR A 40 27.03 24.47 -64.71
C THR A 40 27.66 23.08 -64.66
N LYS A 41 27.22 22.28 -65.63
CA LYS A 41 27.90 21.07 -66.10
C LYS A 41 29.22 21.43 -66.78
N ARG A 42 30.29 20.69 -66.50
CA ARG A 42 31.30 20.38 -67.54
C ARG A 42 31.81 18.94 -67.41
N ARG A 43 31.87 18.26 -68.58
CA ARG A 43 32.25 16.86 -68.82
C ARG A 43 33.73 16.74 -69.12
N CYS A 44 34.33 15.57 -68.70
CA CYS A 44 35.22 14.62 -69.41
C CYS A 44 36.59 15.09 -69.87
N PRO A 45 37.46 14.11 -70.27
CA PRO A 45 37.77 12.78 -69.76
C PRO A 45 39.30 12.54 -69.66
N PHE A 46 39.82 11.42 -69.15
CA PHE A 46 40.83 10.58 -69.77
C PHE A 46 41.38 9.43 -68.86
N PHE A 47 41.16 8.25 -69.30
CA PHE A 47 41.91 6.99 -69.37
C PHE A 47 43.01 6.61 -68.35
N ARG A 48 42.80 5.38 -67.85
CA ARG A 48 43.70 4.25 -67.60
C ARG A 48 44.84 4.37 -66.57
N CYS A 49 44.74 3.55 -65.53
CA CYS A 49 45.65 2.37 -65.42
C CYS A 49 45.14 1.44 -64.30
N VAL A 50 45.06 0.18 -64.63
CA VAL A 50 44.76 -0.95 -63.76
C VAL A 50 46.00 -1.25 -62.93
N ALA A 51 45.85 -1.32 -61.60
CA ALA A 51 46.75 -2.06 -60.71
C ALA A 51 45.93 -2.72 -59.65
N VAL A 52 45.74 -4.00 -59.72
CA VAL A 52 45.14 -4.88 -58.74
C VAL A 52 46.13 -5.01 -57.58
N PHE A 53 45.81 -4.44 -56.43
CA PHE A 53 46.41 -4.84 -55.17
C PHE A 53 45.28 -5.36 -54.25
N SER A 54 45.19 -6.72 -54.22
CA SER A 54 44.39 -7.42 -53.21
C SER A 54 45.11 -7.34 -51.91
N VAL A 55 44.68 -6.38 -51.06
CA VAL A 55 45.04 -6.37 -49.64
C VAL A 55 43.92 -7.10 -48.91
N ALA A 56 44.18 -8.34 -48.51
CA ALA A 56 43.35 -9.07 -47.57
C ALA A 56 43.39 -8.36 -46.23
N PHE A 57 42.33 -7.56 -45.93
CA PHE A 57 42.11 -6.97 -44.61
C PHE A 57 41.43 -8.06 -43.75
N SER A 58 42.25 -8.84 -43.05
CA SER A 58 41.79 -9.73 -42.00
C SER A 58 41.25 -8.84 -40.87
N LEU A 59 39.90 -8.69 -40.80
CA LEU A 59 39.23 -8.15 -39.60
C LEU A 59 39.46 -9.14 -38.47
N LEU A 60 40.48 -8.88 -37.65
CA LEU A 60 40.54 -9.37 -36.27
C LEU A 60 39.40 -8.71 -35.52
N ILE A 61 38.24 -9.38 -35.41
CA ILE A 61 37.23 -9.06 -34.42
C ILE A 61 37.83 -9.48 -33.09
N SER A 62 38.54 -8.56 -32.44
CA SER A 62 38.88 -8.70 -31.02
C SER A 62 37.57 -8.61 -30.26
N THR A 63 37.06 -9.75 -29.83
CA THR A 63 36.03 -9.78 -28.80
C THR A 63 36.65 -9.15 -27.55
N VAL A 64 36.36 -7.89 -27.33
CA VAL A 64 36.63 -7.26 -26.03
C VAL A 64 35.75 -8.00 -25.02
N GLN A 65 36.32 -8.97 -24.35
CA GLN A 65 35.71 -9.50 -23.11
C GLN A 65 35.79 -8.36 -22.12
N VAL A 66 34.67 -7.66 -21.95
CA VAL A 66 34.48 -6.74 -20.82
C VAL A 66 34.43 -7.63 -19.58
N TYR A 67 35.55 -7.78 -18.91
CA TYR A 67 35.57 -8.36 -17.59
C TYR A 67 34.83 -7.39 -16.68
N ALA A 68 33.64 -7.80 -16.20
CA ALA A 68 32.90 -7.03 -15.21
C ALA A 68 33.77 -6.89 -13.94
N VAL A 69 34.12 -5.65 -13.58
CA VAL A 69 34.91 -5.37 -12.39
C VAL A 69 34.01 -5.57 -11.17
N PRO A 70 34.35 -6.45 -10.23
CA PRO A 70 33.55 -6.66 -9.04
C PRO A 70 33.51 -5.39 -8.18
N VAL A 71 32.30 -5.04 -7.68
CA VAL A 71 32.15 -4.00 -6.66
C VAL A 71 32.51 -4.62 -5.31
N SER A 72 33.54 -4.09 -4.67
CA SER A 72 34.19 -4.71 -3.50
C SER A 72 33.17 -5.06 -2.40
N GLY A 73 33.20 -6.32 -1.96
CA GLY A 73 32.38 -6.82 -0.83
C GLY A 73 30.90 -7.06 -1.15
N THR A 74 30.39 -6.70 -2.33
CA THR A 74 28.95 -6.81 -2.63
C THR A 74 28.59 -8.08 -3.40
N GLY A 75 29.54 -8.83 -3.95
CA GLY A 75 29.25 -9.94 -4.86
C GLY A 75 28.51 -9.53 -6.14
N LEU A 76 28.62 -8.26 -6.54
CA LEU A 76 28.01 -7.67 -7.73
C LEU A 76 29.09 -7.20 -8.70
N ASP A 77 28.81 -7.28 -9.98
CA ASP A 77 29.64 -6.66 -11.00
C ASP A 77 29.17 -5.24 -11.35
N ALA A 78 30.06 -4.44 -11.93
CA ALA A 78 29.77 -3.05 -12.28
C ALA A 78 28.64 -2.90 -13.31
N LEU A 79 28.42 -3.90 -14.18
CA LEU A 79 27.32 -3.89 -15.14
C LEU A 79 25.96 -4.02 -14.42
N THR A 80 25.86 -4.94 -13.48
CA THR A 80 24.63 -5.12 -12.67
C THR A 80 24.29 -3.87 -11.86
N VAL A 81 25.30 -3.18 -11.31
CA VAL A 81 25.10 -1.90 -10.62
C VAL A 81 24.61 -0.83 -11.59
N SER A 82 25.22 -0.71 -12.77
CA SER A 82 24.79 0.26 -13.80
C SER A 82 23.38 -0.03 -14.31
N GLU A 83 22.98 -1.31 -14.40
CA GLU A 83 21.61 -1.69 -14.72
C GLU A 83 20.61 -1.21 -13.64
N ALA A 84 20.97 -1.32 -12.34
CA ALA A 84 20.14 -0.81 -11.24
C ALA A 84 19.99 0.72 -11.29
N GLU A 85 21.07 1.44 -11.60
CA GLU A 85 21.04 2.89 -11.82
C GLU A 85 20.13 3.27 -12.99
N ALA A 86 20.27 2.57 -14.12
CA ALA A 86 19.44 2.81 -15.30
C ALA A 86 17.95 2.55 -15.02
N LEU A 87 17.61 1.47 -14.30
CA LEU A 87 16.24 1.16 -13.89
C LEU A 87 15.66 2.26 -12.96
N ARG A 88 16.46 2.72 -11.99
CA ARG A 88 16.09 3.83 -11.11
C ARG A 88 15.79 5.10 -11.89
N ASP A 89 16.71 5.52 -12.75
CA ASP A 89 16.63 6.77 -13.49
C ASP A 89 15.50 6.75 -14.53
N ASP A 90 15.26 5.59 -15.18
CA ASP A 90 14.14 5.40 -16.09
C ASP A 90 12.79 5.48 -15.36
N ALA A 91 12.68 4.95 -14.15
CA ALA A 91 11.46 5.03 -13.34
C ALA A 91 11.06 6.48 -13.04
N LEU A 92 12.03 7.37 -12.82
CA LEU A 92 11.78 8.80 -12.57
C LEU A 92 11.24 9.57 -13.79
N THR A 93 11.30 9.00 -14.97
CA THR A 93 10.68 9.60 -16.17
C THR A 93 9.18 9.34 -16.28
N GLY A 94 8.63 8.52 -15.38
CA GLY A 94 7.24 8.14 -15.26
C GLY A 94 7.05 6.62 -15.27
N THR A 95 6.12 6.16 -14.45
CA THR A 95 5.78 4.74 -14.30
C THR A 95 4.29 4.51 -14.55
N LYS A 96 3.86 3.25 -14.51
CA LYS A 96 2.45 2.87 -14.54
C LYS A 96 1.87 2.59 -13.15
N ALA A 97 2.63 2.84 -12.06
CA ALA A 97 2.17 2.52 -10.72
C ALA A 97 0.82 3.20 -10.41
N PHE A 98 0.68 4.50 -10.68
CA PHE A 98 -0.58 5.22 -10.50
C PHE A 98 -1.73 4.59 -11.32
N GLN A 99 -1.47 4.17 -12.57
CA GLN A 99 -2.48 3.52 -13.41
C GLN A 99 -2.94 2.18 -12.83
N TRP A 100 -2.04 1.40 -12.20
CA TRP A 100 -2.43 0.16 -11.53
C TRP A 100 -3.32 0.43 -10.33
N VAL A 101 -3.03 1.47 -9.53
CA VAL A 101 -3.92 1.90 -8.44
C VAL A 101 -5.26 2.37 -8.97
N GLU A 102 -5.28 3.21 -10.01
CA GLU A 102 -6.50 3.69 -10.67
C GLU A 102 -7.36 2.51 -11.15
N ASN A 103 -6.76 1.53 -11.82
CA ASN A 103 -7.48 0.35 -12.31
C ASN A 103 -8.09 -0.44 -11.14
N LEU A 104 -7.29 -0.77 -10.10
CA LEU A 104 -7.78 -1.53 -8.95
C LEU A 104 -8.92 -0.81 -8.23
N THR A 105 -8.76 0.48 -7.96
CA THR A 105 -9.77 1.26 -7.21
C THR A 105 -11.01 1.59 -8.03
N THR A 106 -10.90 1.62 -9.36
CA THR A 106 -12.03 1.91 -10.26
C THR A 106 -12.79 0.65 -10.66
N GLU A 107 -12.07 -0.45 -10.95
CA GLU A 107 -12.67 -1.70 -11.44
C GLU A 107 -13.18 -2.59 -10.30
N VAL A 108 -12.58 -2.48 -9.12
CA VAL A 108 -12.95 -3.26 -7.92
C VAL A 108 -13.45 -2.36 -6.79
N GLY A 109 -12.65 -1.37 -6.36
CA GLY A 109 -12.99 -0.46 -5.26
C GLY A 109 -12.71 -1.08 -3.87
N PRO A 110 -13.58 -0.81 -2.85
CA PRO A 110 -13.45 -1.38 -1.50
C PRO A 110 -13.47 -2.91 -1.54
N ARG A 111 -12.50 -3.55 -0.90
CA ARG A 111 -12.23 -4.99 -1.08
C ARG A 111 -11.88 -5.69 0.24
N LEU A 112 -12.81 -5.60 1.20
CA LEU A 112 -12.64 -6.19 2.53
C LEU A 112 -12.32 -7.70 2.43
N ALA A 113 -11.36 -8.15 3.21
CA ALA A 113 -10.90 -9.53 3.23
C ALA A 113 -12.05 -10.56 3.31
N GLY A 114 -12.05 -11.52 2.40
CA GLY A 114 -13.06 -12.57 2.28
C GLY A 114 -14.38 -12.14 1.63
N SER A 115 -14.49 -10.90 1.13
CA SER A 115 -15.66 -10.42 0.37
C SER A 115 -15.60 -10.85 -1.09
N GLU A 116 -16.74 -10.71 -1.81
CA GLU A 116 -16.78 -10.90 -3.27
C GLU A 116 -15.92 -9.88 -4.02
N ALA A 117 -15.79 -8.66 -3.47
CA ALA A 117 -14.93 -7.63 -4.04
C ALA A 117 -13.45 -8.01 -3.92
N GLU A 118 -13.01 -8.57 -2.78
CA GLU A 118 -11.64 -9.07 -2.63
C GLU A 118 -11.38 -10.29 -3.54
N ALA A 119 -12.36 -11.17 -3.73
CA ALA A 119 -12.26 -12.25 -4.71
C ALA A 119 -12.11 -11.70 -6.16
N SER A 120 -12.83 -10.62 -6.49
CA SER A 120 -12.69 -9.91 -7.76
C SER A 120 -11.32 -9.26 -7.91
N ALA A 121 -10.76 -8.69 -6.82
CA ALA A 121 -9.41 -8.13 -6.81
C ALA A 121 -8.34 -9.20 -7.11
N ARG A 122 -8.46 -10.40 -6.51
CA ARG A 122 -7.56 -11.53 -6.82
C ARG A 122 -7.64 -11.95 -8.30
N ALA A 123 -8.85 -12.01 -8.85
CA ALA A 123 -9.04 -12.34 -10.26
C ALA A 123 -8.46 -11.26 -11.18
N TRP A 124 -8.69 -9.99 -10.86
CA TRP A 124 -8.10 -8.83 -11.54
C TRP A 124 -6.57 -8.90 -11.51
N ALA A 125 -5.97 -9.13 -10.34
CA ALA A 125 -4.52 -9.22 -10.19
C ALA A 125 -3.92 -10.37 -11.01
N VAL A 126 -4.52 -11.57 -10.97
CA VAL A 126 -4.08 -12.72 -11.78
C VAL A 126 -4.10 -12.38 -13.28
N GLN A 127 -5.17 -11.73 -13.75
CA GLN A 127 -5.29 -11.33 -15.16
C GLN A 127 -4.21 -10.29 -15.54
N ALA A 128 -4.05 -9.23 -14.72
CA ALA A 128 -3.06 -8.20 -14.97
C ALA A 128 -1.63 -8.74 -14.99
N LEU A 129 -1.30 -9.65 -14.06
CA LEU A 129 0.04 -10.26 -13.97
C LEU A 129 0.29 -11.27 -15.09
N ALA A 130 -0.73 -11.96 -15.58
CA ALA A 130 -0.59 -12.89 -16.70
C ALA A 130 -0.04 -12.20 -17.96
N ASP A 131 -0.40 -10.94 -18.19
CA ASP A 131 0.03 -10.15 -19.34
C ASP A 131 1.48 -9.65 -19.25
N PHE A 132 2.12 -9.73 -18.06
CA PHE A 132 3.50 -9.26 -17.86
C PHE A 132 4.57 -10.26 -18.31
N GLY A 133 4.21 -11.54 -18.41
CA GLY A 133 5.14 -12.59 -18.83
C GLY A 133 5.95 -13.22 -17.68
N PHE A 134 5.37 -13.29 -16.49
CA PHE A 134 5.92 -14.08 -15.38
C PHE A 134 6.07 -15.55 -15.74
N ASP A 135 7.02 -16.24 -15.14
CA ASP A 135 7.20 -17.69 -15.33
C ASP A 135 6.06 -18.49 -14.68
N ARG A 136 5.46 -17.94 -13.63
CA ARG A 136 4.31 -18.51 -12.93
C ARG A 136 3.50 -17.42 -12.24
N VAL A 137 2.18 -17.52 -12.34
CA VAL A 137 1.19 -16.74 -11.55
C VAL A 137 0.20 -17.72 -10.94
N TRP A 138 -0.09 -17.60 -9.63
CA TRP A 138 -1.06 -18.49 -8.96
C TRP A 138 -1.65 -17.82 -7.73
N VAL A 139 -2.72 -18.40 -7.19
CA VAL A 139 -3.35 -17.98 -5.94
C VAL A 139 -3.16 -19.08 -4.89
N GLU A 140 -2.75 -18.69 -3.69
CA GLU A 140 -2.74 -19.55 -2.50
C GLU A 140 -3.88 -19.15 -1.59
N SER A 141 -4.97 -19.91 -1.64
CA SER A 141 -6.18 -19.63 -0.87
C SER A 141 -6.09 -20.18 0.56
N PHE A 142 -6.73 -19.47 1.48
CA PHE A 142 -6.86 -19.87 2.88
C PHE A 142 -8.21 -19.41 3.45
N PRO A 143 -8.75 -20.13 4.48
CA PRO A 143 -9.99 -19.75 5.13
C PRO A 143 -9.78 -18.65 6.17
N LEU A 144 -10.81 -17.84 6.41
CA LEU A 144 -10.86 -16.85 7.47
C LEU A 144 -12.30 -16.63 7.95
N PRO A 145 -12.51 -16.10 9.19
CA PRO A 145 -13.82 -15.67 9.64
C PRO A 145 -14.29 -14.44 8.85
N GLY A 146 -15.41 -14.56 8.14
CA GLY A 146 -16.01 -13.46 7.40
C GLY A 146 -16.75 -12.50 8.32
N TRP A 147 -16.66 -11.21 8.02
CA TRP A 147 -17.36 -10.13 8.68
C TRP A 147 -17.76 -9.07 7.66
N GLU A 148 -18.93 -8.47 7.85
CA GLU A 148 -19.37 -7.34 7.04
C GLU A 148 -19.94 -6.23 7.91
N ARG A 149 -19.75 -5.01 7.47
CA ARG A 149 -20.32 -3.81 8.09
C ARG A 149 -21.81 -3.72 7.78
N GLY A 150 -22.58 -3.18 8.74
CA GLY A 150 -24.00 -2.93 8.57
C GLY A 150 -24.33 -1.44 8.67
N LEU A 151 -25.53 -1.14 9.17
CA LEU A 151 -25.92 0.21 9.49
C LEU A 151 -25.17 0.70 10.75
N GLU A 152 -24.80 1.97 10.73
CA GLU A 152 -24.04 2.60 11.81
C GLU A 152 -24.65 3.97 12.11
N THR A 153 -25.21 4.14 13.29
CA THR A 153 -25.70 5.43 13.75
C THR A 153 -25.31 5.70 15.20
N GLY A 154 -25.00 6.96 15.48
CA GLY A 154 -24.68 7.42 16.83
C GLY A 154 -25.22 8.82 17.08
N TYR A 155 -25.71 9.04 18.30
CA TYR A 155 -26.24 10.33 18.72
C TYR A 155 -25.87 10.62 20.18
N VAL A 156 -25.50 11.86 20.45
CA VAL A 156 -25.62 12.39 21.80
C VAL A 156 -27.10 12.69 22.04
N VAL A 157 -27.72 12.00 22.99
CA VAL A 157 -29.14 12.21 23.34
C VAL A 157 -29.32 13.26 24.45
N ALA A 158 -28.31 13.46 25.29
CA ALA A 158 -28.26 14.49 26.33
C ALA A 158 -26.80 14.86 26.67
N PRO A 159 -26.51 16.03 27.18
CA PRO A 159 -27.39 17.18 27.44
C PRO A 159 -27.64 18.02 26.17
N TYR A 160 -26.81 17.88 25.13
CA TYR A 160 -26.89 18.64 23.87
C TYR A 160 -27.07 17.70 22.70
N PRO A 161 -28.32 17.38 22.32
CA PRO A 161 -28.59 16.39 21.27
C PRO A 161 -27.95 16.76 19.92
N GLN A 162 -27.20 15.82 19.34
CA GLN A 162 -26.56 16.00 18.05
C GLN A 162 -26.08 14.65 17.47
N PRO A 163 -26.00 14.51 16.15
CA PRO A 163 -25.47 13.30 15.51
C PRO A 163 -23.95 13.18 15.74
N LEU A 164 -23.51 11.93 15.83
CA LEU A 164 -22.09 11.55 15.86
C LEU A 164 -21.75 10.82 14.56
N THR A 165 -20.59 11.09 13.99
CA THR A 165 -20.02 10.34 12.90
C THR A 165 -19.06 9.31 13.47
N LEU A 166 -19.39 8.05 13.23
CA LEU A 166 -18.65 6.91 13.77
C LEU A 166 -18.64 5.74 12.78
N THR A 167 -17.77 4.78 13.03
CA THR A 167 -17.74 3.52 12.31
C THR A 167 -17.44 2.36 13.24
N SER A 168 -18.04 1.20 13.02
CA SER A 168 -17.73 -0.03 13.74
C SER A 168 -16.27 -0.41 13.55
N LEU A 169 -15.64 -0.90 14.61
CA LEU A 169 -14.37 -1.57 14.48
C LEU A 169 -14.57 -2.94 13.82
N GLY A 170 -13.63 -3.32 12.94
CA GLY A 170 -13.69 -4.59 12.21
C GLY A 170 -13.69 -5.80 13.15
N GLY A 171 -14.67 -6.69 13.00
CA GLY A 171 -14.90 -7.81 13.90
C GLY A 171 -15.79 -7.48 15.12
N SER A 172 -16.33 -6.25 15.21
CA SER A 172 -17.31 -5.90 16.25
C SER A 172 -18.60 -6.70 16.11
N VAL A 173 -19.21 -7.06 17.24
CA VAL A 173 -20.59 -7.57 17.27
C VAL A 173 -21.60 -6.44 17.09
N ALA A 174 -22.83 -6.77 16.66
CA ALA A 174 -23.94 -5.85 16.59
C ALA A 174 -24.40 -5.41 18.00
N THR A 175 -25.04 -4.23 18.05
CA THR A 175 -25.87 -3.84 19.20
C THR A 175 -27.17 -4.65 19.19
N PRO A 176 -27.94 -4.69 20.29
CA PRO A 176 -29.36 -5.07 20.23
C PRO A 176 -30.11 -4.26 19.16
N GLU A 177 -31.26 -4.77 18.71
CA GLU A 177 -32.07 -4.16 17.62
C GLU A 177 -32.50 -2.71 17.96
N GLU A 178 -32.82 -2.44 19.23
CA GLU A 178 -33.13 -1.10 19.74
C GLU A 178 -31.92 -0.19 19.92
N GLY A 179 -30.70 -0.72 19.72
CA GLY A 179 -29.43 -0.06 19.98
C GLY A 179 -29.01 -0.13 21.45
N VAL A 180 -27.89 0.50 21.74
CA VAL A 180 -27.34 0.66 23.11
C VAL A 180 -27.35 2.13 23.48
N GLU A 181 -27.92 2.45 24.66
CA GLU A 181 -27.93 3.80 25.21
C GLU A 181 -27.32 3.80 26.60
N GLY A 182 -26.48 4.81 26.93
CA GLY A 182 -25.84 4.96 28.23
C GLY A 182 -25.07 6.26 28.37
N ASP A 183 -24.81 6.63 29.61
CA ASP A 183 -23.90 7.71 29.93
C ASP A 183 -22.46 7.28 29.59
N LEU A 184 -21.64 8.20 29.07
CA LEU A 184 -20.24 7.91 28.80
C LEU A 184 -19.42 7.85 30.10
N ALA A 185 -18.64 6.78 30.25
CA ALA A 185 -17.50 6.73 31.16
C ALA A 185 -16.24 7.08 30.35
N ILE A 186 -15.68 8.26 30.64
CA ILE A 186 -14.64 8.88 29.82
C ILE A 186 -13.26 8.57 30.41
N PHE A 187 -12.37 8.03 29.58
CA PHE A 187 -10.98 7.69 29.90
C PHE A 187 -10.02 8.42 28.95
N THR A 188 -8.90 8.89 29.50
CA THR A 188 -7.87 9.60 28.73
C THR A 188 -6.85 8.66 28.06
N SER A 189 -6.88 7.37 28.40
CA SER A 189 -5.99 6.35 27.81
C SER A 189 -6.53 4.93 28.07
N LEU A 190 -6.00 3.95 27.33
CA LEU A 190 -6.25 2.53 27.58
C LEU A 190 -5.87 2.15 29.03
N GLN A 191 -4.71 2.61 29.49
CA GLN A 191 -4.26 2.35 30.86
C GLN A 191 -5.27 2.85 31.91
N ALA A 192 -5.87 4.03 31.69
CA ALA A 192 -6.89 4.53 32.59
C ALA A 192 -8.14 3.63 32.63
N LEU A 193 -8.54 3.06 31.48
CA LEU A 193 -9.62 2.07 31.38
C LEU A 193 -9.24 0.76 32.10
N GLU A 194 -8.02 0.26 31.93
CA GLU A 194 -7.52 -0.94 32.62
C GLU A 194 -7.59 -0.82 34.15
N LEU A 195 -7.27 0.35 34.67
CA LEU A 195 -7.28 0.65 36.12
C LEU A 195 -8.68 0.84 36.69
N ALA A 196 -9.72 0.91 35.86
CA ALA A 196 -11.10 1.02 36.34
C ALA A 196 -11.51 -0.21 37.17
N ALA A 197 -12.26 0.00 38.25
CA ALA A 197 -12.70 -1.10 39.08
C ALA A 197 -13.68 -2.03 38.35
N PRO A 198 -13.66 -3.34 38.58
CA PRO A 198 -14.69 -4.25 38.08
C PRO A 198 -16.10 -3.77 38.42
N GLY A 199 -17.06 -3.84 37.49
CA GLY A 199 -18.43 -3.39 37.67
C GLY A 199 -18.66 -1.88 37.65
N SER A 200 -17.59 -1.05 37.60
CA SER A 200 -17.74 0.43 37.64
C SER A 200 -18.38 1.02 36.39
N LEU A 201 -18.46 0.25 35.32
CA LEU A 201 -19.05 0.65 34.03
C LEU A 201 -20.42 0.03 33.76
N GLU A 202 -21.03 -0.61 34.76
CA GLU A 202 -22.38 -1.16 34.61
C GLU A 202 -23.37 -0.09 34.13
N GLY A 203 -24.09 -0.39 33.06
CA GLY A 203 -25.06 0.49 32.41
C GLY A 203 -24.47 1.62 31.57
N LYS A 204 -23.14 1.78 31.52
CA LYS A 204 -22.45 2.86 30.80
C LYS A 204 -21.85 2.38 29.47
N ILE A 205 -21.49 3.33 28.63
CA ILE A 205 -20.66 3.14 27.44
C ILE A 205 -19.27 3.66 27.79
N ALA A 206 -18.24 2.84 27.61
CA ALA A 206 -16.85 3.27 27.77
C ALA A 206 -16.44 4.17 26.58
N TYR A 207 -15.79 5.28 26.85
CA TYR A 207 -15.15 6.12 25.83
C TYR A 207 -13.69 6.37 26.18
N VAL A 208 -12.78 6.13 25.22
CA VAL A 208 -11.35 6.40 25.38
C VAL A 208 -10.92 7.47 24.38
N GLY A 209 -10.58 8.66 24.91
CA GLY A 209 -10.30 9.87 24.13
C GLY A 209 -8.82 10.16 23.87
N HIS A 210 -7.95 9.14 23.82
CA HIS A 210 -6.53 9.34 23.64
C HIS A 210 -6.20 9.71 22.18
N ALA A 211 -5.70 10.93 21.95
CA ALA A 211 -5.39 11.44 20.61
C ALA A 211 -4.01 10.99 20.11
N MET A 212 -3.95 10.47 18.89
CA MET A 212 -2.72 10.17 18.18
C MET A 212 -2.06 11.46 17.67
N ARG A 213 -0.73 11.45 17.54
CA ARG A 213 0.05 12.55 16.97
C ARG A 213 0.71 12.12 15.67
N SER A 214 0.70 13.00 14.67
CA SER A 214 1.41 12.81 13.42
C SER A 214 2.93 12.77 13.67
N THR A 215 3.59 11.79 13.05
CA THR A 215 5.06 11.66 13.00
C THR A 215 5.45 11.11 11.63
N GLN A 216 6.61 11.49 11.13
CA GLN A 216 7.10 11.03 9.84
C GLN A 216 7.26 9.51 9.77
N SER A 217 7.66 8.87 10.87
CA SER A 217 7.84 7.42 10.96
C SER A 217 6.55 6.64 11.28
N GLY A 218 5.44 7.32 11.58
CA GLY A 218 4.22 6.67 12.05
C GLY A 218 4.34 5.95 13.40
N SER A 219 5.43 6.17 14.14
CA SER A 219 5.81 5.38 15.32
C SER A 219 4.76 5.35 16.44
N HIS A 220 3.84 6.31 16.48
CA HIS A 220 2.78 6.33 17.48
C HIS A 220 1.65 5.32 17.21
N TYR A 221 1.43 4.91 15.96
CA TYR A 221 0.31 4.05 15.60
C TYR A 221 0.32 2.70 16.34
N GLY A 222 1.47 2.05 16.44
CA GLY A 222 1.61 0.78 17.15
C GLY A 222 1.17 0.85 18.62
N TYR A 223 1.42 1.97 19.30
CA TYR A 223 0.98 2.19 20.68
C TYR A 223 -0.55 2.22 20.79
N PHE A 224 -1.23 2.92 19.88
CA PHE A 224 -2.68 3.05 19.89
C PHE A 224 -3.40 1.80 19.39
N GLY A 225 -2.77 1.00 18.54
CA GLY A 225 -3.35 -0.22 17.99
C GLY A 225 -3.87 -1.19 19.04
N ARG A 226 -3.26 -1.25 20.22
CA ARG A 226 -3.73 -2.09 21.32
C ARG A 226 -5.10 -1.65 21.85
N LEU A 227 -5.38 -0.34 21.94
CA LEU A 227 -6.70 0.18 22.33
C LEU A 227 -7.79 -0.33 21.39
N ARG A 228 -7.54 -0.28 20.08
CA ARG A 228 -8.49 -0.77 19.09
C ARG A 228 -8.70 -2.28 19.20
N ARG A 229 -7.62 -3.06 19.30
CA ARG A 229 -7.70 -4.53 19.32
C ARG A 229 -8.32 -5.08 20.60
N GLU A 230 -7.98 -4.57 21.76
CA GLU A 230 -8.30 -5.17 23.06
C GLU A 230 -9.33 -4.36 23.88
N GLY A 231 -9.54 -3.10 23.52
CA GLY A 231 -10.33 -2.16 24.33
C GLY A 231 -11.76 -2.62 24.65
N ALA A 232 -12.42 -3.31 23.69
CA ALA A 232 -13.77 -3.82 23.90
C ALA A 232 -13.82 -4.89 25.00
N SER A 233 -12.90 -5.84 25.00
CA SER A 233 -12.80 -6.88 26.02
C SER A 233 -12.46 -6.30 27.40
N ILE A 234 -11.55 -5.33 27.44
CA ILE A 234 -11.20 -4.62 28.68
C ILE A 234 -12.40 -3.84 29.22
N ALA A 235 -13.14 -3.11 28.37
CA ALA A 235 -14.34 -2.39 28.78
C ALA A 235 -15.44 -3.34 29.27
N ALA A 236 -15.64 -4.47 28.58
CA ALA A 236 -16.59 -5.51 28.96
C ALA A 236 -16.27 -6.11 30.34
N SER A 237 -14.99 -6.37 30.65
CA SER A 237 -14.56 -6.86 31.98
C SER A 237 -14.87 -5.89 33.12
N LYS A 238 -15.16 -4.61 32.83
CA LYS A 238 -15.57 -3.57 33.78
C LYS A 238 -17.09 -3.37 33.80
N GLY A 239 -17.87 -4.08 32.98
CA GLY A 239 -19.33 -4.02 32.91
C GLY A 239 -19.87 -3.03 31.87
N ALA A 240 -19.06 -2.51 30.94
CA ALA A 240 -19.52 -1.60 29.90
C ALA A 240 -20.47 -2.29 28.91
N LYS A 241 -21.47 -1.55 28.39
CA LYS A 241 -22.42 -2.00 27.37
C LYS A 241 -21.85 -1.93 25.96
N ALA A 242 -20.95 -1.00 25.70
CA ALA A 242 -20.28 -0.77 24.43
C ALA A 242 -18.96 0.00 24.65
N LEU A 243 -18.11 -0.01 23.64
CA LEU A 243 -16.91 0.81 23.59
C LEU A 243 -17.01 1.84 22.46
N LEU A 244 -16.66 3.08 22.76
CA LEU A 244 -16.29 4.09 21.77
C LEU A 244 -14.83 4.48 21.97
N ILE A 245 -14.09 4.61 20.88
CA ILE A 245 -12.75 5.17 20.90
C ILE A 245 -12.70 6.43 20.05
N ARG A 246 -11.83 7.36 20.37
CA ARG A 246 -11.37 8.37 19.42
C ARG A 246 -10.71 7.62 18.27
N SER A 247 -10.96 8.01 17.03
CA SER A 247 -10.28 7.45 15.86
C SER A 247 -8.76 7.46 16.04
N ILE A 248 -8.11 6.36 15.64
CA ILE A 248 -6.65 6.25 15.61
C ILE A 248 -6.18 6.84 14.29
N GLY A 249 -6.15 8.15 14.24
CA GLY A 249 -5.77 8.98 13.10
C GLY A 249 -5.33 10.35 13.56
N THR A 250 -4.78 11.13 12.64
CA THR A 250 -4.17 12.44 12.91
C THR A 250 -4.91 13.59 12.24
N ASP A 251 -5.96 13.27 11.50
CA ASP A 251 -6.82 14.19 10.77
C ASP A 251 -7.69 15.09 11.68
N SER A 252 -8.23 16.13 11.07
CA SER A 252 -9.30 16.98 11.62
C SER A 252 -10.61 16.88 10.82
N HIS A 253 -10.74 15.87 9.97
CA HIS A 253 -11.90 15.60 9.16
C HIS A 253 -12.96 14.84 9.95
N ARG A 254 -14.21 14.95 9.55
CA ARG A 254 -15.30 14.19 10.18
C ARG A 254 -15.43 12.78 9.57
N MET A 255 -14.31 12.10 9.41
CA MET A 255 -14.19 10.75 8.88
C MET A 255 -13.63 9.83 9.96
N PRO A 256 -14.36 8.80 10.39
CA PRO A 256 -13.87 7.90 11.42
C PRO A 256 -12.94 6.85 10.82
N HIS A 257 -11.93 6.44 11.61
CA HIS A 257 -10.99 5.38 11.25
C HIS A 257 -11.43 4.04 11.82
N THR A 258 -11.64 3.06 10.96
CA THR A 258 -11.93 1.68 11.37
C THR A 258 -10.63 0.92 11.70
N GLY A 259 -10.65 -0.37 11.65
CA GLY A 259 -9.54 -1.32 11.79
C GLY A 259 -9.91 -2.49 12.68
N SER A 260 -9.14 -3.58 12.58
CA SER A 260 -9.46 -4.85 13.21
C SER A 260 -9.41 -4.80 14.75
N MET A 261 -10.30 -5.57 15.37
CA MET A 261 -10.31 -5.85 16.80
C MET A 261 -10.42 -7.35 17.08
N THR A 262 -10.07 -7.74 18.29
CA THR A 262 -10.14 -9.14 18.74
C THR A 262 -10.86 -9.19 20.09
N TYR A 263 -11.78 -10.12 20.24
CA TYR A 263 -12.40 -10.40 21.53
C TYR A 263 -11.61 -11.43 22.33
N ASP A 264 -11.39 -11.15 23.61
CA ASP A 264 -10.99 -12.14 24.58
C ASP A 264 -12.15 -13.14 24.77
N PRO A 265 -11.95 -14.44 24.55
CA PRO A 265 -12.99 -15.46 24.69
C PRO A 265 -13.57 -15.56 26.12
N GLU A 266 -12.84 -15.09 27.14
CA GLU A 266 -13.27 -15.11 28.54
C GLU A 266 -14.15 -13.90 28.90
N GLN A 267 -14.33 -12.94 28.00
CA GLN A 267 -15.10 -11.72 28.25
C GLN A 267 -16.38 -11.68 27.40
N PRO A 268 -17.45 -11.04 27.90
CA PRO A 268 -18.62 -10.75 27.09
C PRO A 268 -18.23 -9.91 25.86
N LYS A 269 -18.80 -10.26 24.70
CA LYS A 269 -18.63 -9.46 23.48
C LYS A 269 -19.56 -8.26 23.52
N ILE A 270 -19.02 -7.06 23.42
CA ILE A 270 -19.76 -5.80 23.32
C ILE A 270 -19.47 -5.09 22.02
N ALA A 271 -20.43 -4.31 21.50
CA ALA A 271 -20.25 -3.51 20.30
C ALA A 271 -19.17 -2.44 20.51
N ALA A 272 -18.35 -2.22 19.46
CA ALA A 272 -17.26 -1.25 19.51
C ALA A 272 -17.19 -0.42 18.22
N ALA A 273 -16.97 0.88 18.37
CA ALA A 273 -16.87 1.81 17.26
C ALA A 273 -15.83 2.91 17.54
N ALA A 274 -15.32 3.51 16.44
CA ALA A 274 -14.49 4.70 16.49
C ALA A 274 -15.31 5.93 16.11
N LEU A 275 -15.16 7.02 16.87
CA LEU A 275 -15.69 8.34 16.56
C LEU A 275 -14.72 9.10 15.66
N SER A 276 -15.24 9.91 14.74
CA SER A 276 -14.40 10.91 14.07
C SER A 276 -13.68 11.80 15.08
N ASN A 277 -12.49 12.26 14.76
CA ASN A 277 -11.71 13.11 15.67
C ASN A 277 -12.44 14.40 16.06
N PRO A 278 -13.15 15.13 15.16
CA PRO A 278 -13.95 16.29 15.55
C PRO A 278 -15.11 15.98 16.52
N ASP A 279 -15.76 14.81 16.36
CA ASP A 279 -16.86 14.42 17.25
C ASP A 279 -16.34 13.94 18.62
N ALA A 280 -15.17 13.29 18.65
CA ALA A 280 -14.45 12.97 19.88
C ALA A 280 -14.09 14.26 20.66
N ASP A 281 -13.57 15.29 19.97
CA ASP A 281 -13.33 16.61 20.56
C ASP A 281 -14.61 17.24 21.11
N GLN A 282 -15.73 17.06 20.44
CA GLN A 282 -17.02 17.60 20.90
C GLN A 282 -17.49 16.90 22.17
N ILE A 283 -17.36 15.58 22.27
CA ILE A 283 -17.62 14.80 23.49
C ILE A 283 -16.76 15.32 24.66
N GLU A 284 -15.47 15.49 24.42
CA GLU A 284 -14.52 15.95 25.43
C GLU A 284 -14.80 17.39 25.87
N ARG A 285 -15.21 18.28 24.93
CA ARG A 285 -15.65 19.64 25.29
C ARG A 285 -16.92 19.68 26.15
N MET A 286 -17.85 18.72 25.93
CA MET A 286 -19.04 18.59 26.84
C MET A 286 -18.60 18.15 28.21
N ALA A 287 -17.75 17.15 28.32
CA ALA A 287 -17.23 16.65 29.59
C ALA A 287 -16.44 17.72 30.36
N ALA A 288 -15.60 18.50 29.69
CA ALA A 288 -14.84 19.60 30.27
C ALA A 288 -15.74 20.71 30.88
N ARG A 289 -16.99 20.81 30.41
CA ARG A 289 -18.02 21.71 30.99
C ARG A 289 -18.79 21.08 32.14
N GLY A 290 -18.34 19.92 32.63
CA GLY A 290 -19.03 19.20 33.73
C GLY A 290 -20.33 18.53 33.27
N LYS A 291 -20.50 18.27 31.94
CA LYS A 291 -21.69 17.65 31.38
C LYS A 291 -21.33 16.30 30.81
N VAL A 292 -21.72 15.20 31.47
CA VAL A 292 -21.50 13.86 30.99
C VAL A 292 -22.46 13.60 29.81
N PRO A 293 -21.93 13.31 28.58
CA PRO A 293 -22.79 12.96 27.46
C PRO A 293 -23.46 11.60 27.69
N ARG A 294 -24.75 11.51 27.34
CA ARG A 294 -25.50 10.29 27.17
C ARG A 294 -25.59 10.00 25.66
N VAL A 295 -25.20 8.83 25.26
CA VAL A 295 -25.07 8.45 23.83
C VAL A 295 -25.93 7.25 23.53
N LYS A 296 -26.54 7.24 22.33
CA LYS A 296 -27.21 6.08 21.74
C LYS A 296 -26.46 5.64 20.50
N LEU A 297 -26.24 4.31 20.38
CA LEU A 297 -25.55 3.65 19.28
C LEU A 297 -26.46 2.58 18.69
N LEU A 298 -26.52 2.48 17.36
CA LEU A 298 -27.06 1.34 16.64
C LEU A 298 -26.01 0.91 15.61
N LEU A 299 -25.49 -0.29 15.78
CA LEU A 299 -24.48 -0.91 14.92
C LEU A 299 -24.99 -2.30 14.53
N THR A 300 -25.01 -2.62 13.24
CA THR A 300 -25.60 -3.88 12.74
C THR A 300 -24.61 -4.72 11.89
N PRO A 301 -23.32 -4.80 12.25
CA PRO A 301 -22.40 -5.68 11.53
C PRO A 301 -22.80 -7.14 11.69
N ARG A 302 -22.34 -8.00 10.76
CA ARG A 302 -22.67 -9.43 10.75
C ARG A 302 -21.42 -10.28 10.56
N PHE A 303 -21.36 -11.41 11.25
CA PHE A 303 -20.42 -12.48 10.96
C PHE A 303 -21.00 -13.41 9.89
N LEU A 304 -20.22 -13.73 8.86
CA LEU A 304 -20.64 -14.51 7.71
C LEU A 304 -20.27 -16.00 7.82
N GLY A 305 -19.63 -16.42 8.93
CA GLY A 305 -19.03 -17.73 9.05
C GLY A 305 -17.65 -17.78 8.38
N GLU A 306 -17.25 -18.96 7.90
CA GLU A 306 -16.00 -19.15 7.18
C GLU A 306 -16.14 -18.67 5.73
N VAL A 307 -15.20 -17.82 5.30
CA VAL A 307 -15.05 -17.32 3.93
C VAL A 307 -13.62 -17.59 3.45
N THR A 308 -13.30 -17.25 2.21
CA THR A 308 -11.99 -17.54 1.60
C THR A 308 -11.31 -16.26 1.14
N SER A 309 -10.05 -16.08 1.51
CA SER A 309 -9.11 -15.13 0.92
C SER A 309 -7.94 -15.87 0.26
N GLY A 310 -6.91 -15.14 -0.20
CA GLY A 310 -5.72 -15.76 -0.79
C GLY A 310 -4.68 -14.76 -1.25
N ASN A 311 -3.42 -15.18 -1.19
CA ASN A 311 -2.29 -14.44 -1.74
C ASN A 311 -2.22 -14.67 -3.26
N VAL A 312 -2.07 -13.59 -4.04
CA VAL A 312 -1.73 -13.69 -5.46
C VAL A 312 -0.22 -13.60 -5.59
N ILE A 313 0.39 -14.63 -6.16
CA ILE A 313 1.84 -14.78 -6.20
C ILE A 313 2.32 -14.92 -7.64
N ALA A 314 3.43 -14.24 -7.97
CA ALA A 314 4.04 -14.32 -9.29
C ALA A 314 5.57 -14.39 -9.20
N ASP A 315 6.19 -15.29 -9.96
CA ASP A 315 7.64 -15.51 -9.96
C ASP A 315 8.29 -15.05 -11.26
N ILE A 316 9.35 -14.25 -11.13
CA ILE A 316 10.38 -14.03 -12.13
C ILE A 316 11.50 -15.01 -11.78
N ARG A 317 11.54 -16.16 -12.44
CA ARG A 317 12.45 -17.24 -12.07
C ARG A 317 13.91 -16.86 -12.27
N GLY A 318 14.72 -17.14 -11.26
CA GLY A 318 16.17 -16.99 -11.29
C GLY A 318 16.86 -17.91 -12.28
N SER A 319 17.97 -17.43 -12.86
CA SER A 319 18.75 -18.16 -13.87
C SER A 319 19.85 -19.04 -13.27
N VAL A 320 20.30 -18.75 -12.04
CA VAL A 320 21.45 -19.42 -11.40
C VAL A 320 21.03 -20.13 -10.11
N ALA A 321 20.28 -19.45 -9.25
CA ALA A 321 19.78 -19.97 -7.98
C ALA A 321 18.24 -19.78 -7.90
N PRO A 322 17.46 -20.49 -8.71
CA PRO A 322 16.01 -20.31 -8.83
C PRO A 322 15.24 -20.68 -7.56
N GLU A 323 15.82 -21.45 -6.64
CA GLU A 323 15.27 -21.81 -5.34
C GLU A 323 15.42 -20.69 -4.30
N GLU A 324 16.39 -19.79 -4.47
CA GLU A 324 16.58 -18.62 -3.61
C GLU A 324 15.63 -17.50 -4.04
N VAL A 325 14.89 -16.94 -3.07
CA VAL A 325 13.78 -16.02 -3.32
C VAL A 325 14.02 -14.66 -2.66
N VAL A 326 13.88 -13.60 -3.45
CA VAL A 326 13.75 -12.22 -2.98
C VAL A 326 12.27 -11.84 -3.10
N ILE A 327 11.65 -11.39 -2.00
CA ILE A 327 10.23 -11.01 -1.98
C ILE A 327 10.08 -9.49 -2.14
N ILE A 328 9.12 -9.10 -2.99
CA ILE A 328 8.52 -7.77 -3.02
C ILE A 328 7.00 -7.93 -2.95
N GLY A 329 6.29 -7.01 -2.29
CA GLY A 329 4.84 -7.13 -2.19
C GLY A 329 4.16 -5.91 -1.58
N GLY A 330 2.84 -5.99 -1.55
CA GLY A 330 1.89 -5.13 -0.86
C GLY A 330 0.62 -5.93 -0.63
N HIS A 331 -0.33 -5.45 0.17
CA HIS A 331 -1.56 -6.22 0.39
C HIS A 331 -2.69 -5.82 -0.56
N LEU A 332 -3.50 -6.82 -0.94
CA LEU A 332 -4.53 -6.66 -1.95
C LEU A 332 -5.90 -6.30 -1.36
N ASP A 333 -6.21 -6.77 -0.16
CA ASP A 333 -7.42 -6.39 0.55
C ASP A 333 -7.35 -4.94 1.05
N SER A 334 -8.46 -4.38 1.47
CA SER A 334 -8.56 -3.05 2.08
C SER A 334 -9.75 -3.01 3.02
N TRP A 335 -9.83 -1.99 3.87
CA TRP A 335 -11.09 -1.69 4.54
C TRP A 335 -12.17 -1.26 3.54
N ASP A 336 -13.41 -1.36 3.98
CA ASP A 336 -14.62 -1.17 3.18
C ASP A 336 -15.14 0.28 3.15
N LEU A 337 -14.48 1.20 3.85
CA LEU A 337 -14.93 2.60 3.97
C LEU A 337 -14.51 3.45 2.77
N GLY A 338 -13.26 3.31 2.32
CA GLY A 338 -12.68 3.96 1.15
C GLY A 338 -12.45 2.98 0.01
N THR A 339 -11.78 3.41 -1.05
CA THR A 339 -11.42 2.54 -2.17
C THR A 339 -10.11 1.78 -1.95
N GLY A 340 -9.43 1.98 -0.81
CA GLY A 340 -8.14 1.35 -0.51
C GLY A 340 -7.07 1.75 -1.51
N ALA A 341 -6.98 3.04 -1.84
CA ALA A 341 -5.99 3.54 -2.78
C ALA A 341 -4.63 3.73 -2.11
N ILE A 342 -4.66 4.25 -0.88
CA ILE A 342 -3.49 4.53 -0.05
C ILE A 342 -3.07 3.26 0.71
N ASP A 343 -4.05 2.49 1.19
CA ASP A 343 -3.93 1.32 2.04
C ASP A 343 -4.66 0.11 1.41
N ASP A 344 -4.01 -0.75 0.59
CA ASP A 344 -2.64 -0.63 0.10
C ASP A 344 -2.59 -0.74 -1.45
N GLY A 345 -3.55 -0.10 -2.13
CA GLY A 345 -3.50 0.00 -3.60
C GLY A 345 -2.18 0.60 -4.09
N ALA A 346 -1.58 1.53 -3.34
CA ALA A 346 -0.30 2.14 -3.65
C ALA A 346 0.83 1.10 -3.67
N GLY A 347 0.94 0.25 -2.66
CA GLY A 347 1.95 -0.80 -2.61
C GLY A 347 1.74 -1.86 -3.68
N VAL A 348 0.50 -2.25 -3.95
CA VAL A 348 0.15 -3.11 -5.09
C VAL A 348 0.66 -2.49 -6.40
N GLY A 349 0.35 -1.21 -6.67
CA GLY A 349 0.76 -0.52 -7.88
C GLY A 349 2.29 -0.39 -8.03
N ILE A 350 2.98 -0.04 -6.94
CA ILE A 350 4.45 0.08 -6.90
C ILE A 350 5.09 -1.28 -7.23
N THR A 351 4.72 -2.34 -6.53
CA THR A 351 5.39 -3.64 -6.63
C THR A 351 5.06 -4.38 -7.92
N MET A 352 3.85 -4.23 -8.46
CA MET A 352 3.49 -4.69 -9.81
C MET A 352 4.34 -4.00 -10.89
N GLU A 353 4.53 -2.69 -10.79
CA GLU A 353 5.33 -1.94 -11.76
C GLU A 353 6.81 -2.28 -11.69
N VAL A 354 7.36 -2.50 -10.49
CA VAL A 354 8.73 -3.01 -10.30
C VAL A 354 8.92 -4.33 -11.02
N ALA A 355 8.03 -5.29 -10.81
CA ALA A 355 8.11 -6.59 -11.44
C ALA A 355 7.98 -6.49 -12.98
N ARG A 356 7.03 -5.69 -13.48
CA ARG A 356 6.84 -5.44 -14.92
C ARG A 356 8.11 -4.89 -15.59
N ARG A 357 8.77 -3.91 -14.95
CA ARG A 357 10.02 -3.31 -15.48
C ARG A 357 11.16 -4.31 -15.48
N ILE A 358 11.32 -5.12 -14.46
CA ILE A 358 12.33 -6.19 -14.42
C ILE A 358 12.06 -7.22 -15.53
N LEU A 359 10.81 -7.62 -15.74
CA LEU A 359 10.43 -8.53 -16.82
C LEU A 359 10.71 -7.97 -18.22
N SER A 360 10.71 -6.63 -18.37
CA SER A 360 11.04 -6.01 -19.67
C SER A 360 12.54 -6.06 -20.02
N LEU A 361 13.40 -6.42 -19.09
CA LEU A 361 14.82 -6.61 -19.34
C LEU A 361 15.03 -7.92 -20.13
N ASN A 362 15.91 -7.90 -21.12
CA ASN A 362 16.34 -9.11 -21.84
C ASN A 362 17.34 -9.96 -21.02
N LYS A 363 17.17 -9.97 -19.69
CA LYS A 363 18.07 -10.63 -18.76
C LYS A 363 17.27 -11.14 -17.56
N ARG A 364 17.55 -12.36 -17.12
CA ARG A 364 16.97 -12.94 -15.93
C ARG A 364 17.83 -12.61 -14.70
N PRO A 365 17.23 -12.35 -13.55
CA PRO A 365 17.98 -12.22 -12.29
C PRO A 365 18.68 -13.54 -11.95
N ARG A 366 19.68 -13.48 -11.07
CA ARG A 366 20.36 -14.67 -10.53
C ARG A 366 19.40 -15.51 -9.67
N ARG A 367 18.67 -14.86 -8.73
CA ARG A 367 17.66 -15.44 -7.85
C ARG A 367 16.26 -15.18 -8.38
N THR A 368 15.30 -15.95 -7.91
CA THR A 368 13.89 -15.68 -8.18
C THR A 368 13.44 -14.41 -7.45
N ILE A 369 12.82 -13.49 -8.18
CA ILE A 369 12.08 -12.37 -7.59
C ILE A 369 10.62 -12.80 -7.54
N ARG A 370 10.06 -12.80 -6.34
CA ARG A 370 8.67 -13.16 -6.07
C ARG A 370 7.87 -11.91 -5.70
N LEU A 371 6.91 -11.58 -6.55
CA LEU A 371 5.87 -10.62 -6.23
C LEU A 371 4.76 -11.35 -5.45
N ILE A 372 4.36 -10.79 -4.31
CA ILE A 372 3.21 -11.28 -3.54
C ILE A 372 2.27 -10.12 -3.30
N LEU A 373 1.02 -10.27 -3.75
CA LEU A 373 -0.08 -9.41 -3.36
C LEU A 373 -0.82 -10.16 -2.27
N TRP A 374 -0.62 -9.72 -1.03
CA TRP A 374 -1.09 -10.41 0.17
C TRP A 374 -2.60 -10.29 0.33
N GLY A 375 -3.24 -11.30 0.86
CA GLY A 375 -4.66 -11.28 1.19
C GLY A 375 -4.87 -11.26 2.70
N ALA A 376 -5.92 -10.55 3.13
CA ALA A 376 -6.36 -10.50 4.52
C ALA A 376 -5.28 -9.98 5.50
N GLU A 377 -4.53 -8.97 5.08
CA GLU A 377 -3.63 -8.19 5.94
C GLU A 377 -4.43 -7.53 7.05
N GLU A 378 -5.45 -6.74 6.66
CA GLU A 378 -6.29 -5.85 7.47
C GLU A 378 -6.98 -6.54 8.65
N VAL A 379 -7.21 -7.84 8.51
CA VAL A 379 -7.89 -8.64 9.54
C VAL A 379 -6.91 -9.53 10.32
N GLY A 380 -5.62 -9.22 10.24
CA GLY A 380 -4.60 -9.79 11.12
C GLY A 380 -3.47 -10.55 10.45
N LEU A 381 -2.96 -10.08 9.31
CA LEU A 381 -1.81 -10.64 8.57
C LEU A 381 -2.03 -12.11 8.20
N LEU A 382 -3.25 -12.47 7.80
CA LEU A 382 -3.58 -13.89 7.60
C LEU A 382 -2.89 -14.47 6.38
N GLY A 383 -2.67 -13.65 5.34
CA GLY A 383 -1.91 -14.04 4.15
C GLY A 383 -0.45 -14.34 4.47
N GLY A 384 0.23 -13.46 5.20
CA GLY A 384 1.60 -13.65 5.65
C GLY A 384 1.76 -14.87 6.55
N LYS A 385 0.81 -15.10 7.46
CA LYS A 385 0.78 -16.29 8.33
C LYS A 385 0.57 -17.59 7.54
N ALA A 386 -0.37 -17.60 6.59
CA ALA A 386 -0.62 -18.76 5.75
C ALA A 386 0.60 -19.09 4.86
N TYR A 387 1.25 -18.06 4.35
CA TYR A 387 2.48 -18.19 3.56
C TYR A 387 3.62 -18.79 4.39
N LEU A 388 3.86 -18.28 5.60
CA LEU A 388 4.84 -18.85 6.54
C LEU A 388 4.57 -20.33 6.81
N GLU A 389 3.31 -20.66 7.16
CA GLU A 389 2.92 -22.03 7.50
C GLU A 389 3.18 -23.01 6.36
N SER A 390 2.84 -22.63 5.13
CA SER A 390 3.02 -23.46 3.94
C SER A 390 4.49 -23.67 3.54
N ARG A 391 5.43 -22.91 4.12
CA ARG A 391 6.85 -22.90 3.73
C ARG A 391 7.83 -23.15 4.88
N LYS A 392 7.36 -23.59 6.02
CA LYS A 392 8.17 -23.81 7.23
C LYS A 392 9.46 -24.59 6.97
N GLU A 393 9.42 -25.62 6.12
CA GLU A 393 10.57 -26.49 5.83
C GLU A 393 11.59 -25.85 4.86
N HIS A 394 11.20 -24.80 4.13
CA HIS A 394 12.00 -24.19 3.07
C HIS A 394 12.13 -22.67 3.22
N LEU A 395 11.75 -22.15 4.37
CA LEU A 395 11.69 -20.71 4.59
C LEU A 395 13.07 -20.02 4.43
N GLN A 396 14.16 -20.73 4.80
CA GLN A 396 15.53 -20.24 4.64
C GLN A 396 15.94 -19.97 3.17
N HIS A 397 15.17 -20.45 2.20
CA HIS A 397 15.39 -20.09 0.80
C HIS A 397 14.93 -18.65 0.47
N HIS A 398 14.14 -18.02 1.34
CA HIS A 398 13.76 -16.62 1.22
C HIS A 398 14.90 -15.78 1.79
N VAL A 399 15.73 -15.25 0.90
CA VAL A 399 16.98 -14.60 1.30
C VAL A 399 16.73 -13.26 1.96
N ILE A 400 15.74 -12.49 1.46
CA ILE A 400 15.31 -11.21 2.00
C ILE A 400 13.98 -10.81 1.36
N GLY A 401 13.24 -9.87 1.98
CA GLY A 401 12.03 -9.30 1.41
C GLY A 401 11.76 -7.89 1.89
N THR A 402 10.96 -7.16 1.12
CA THR A 402 10.43 -5.86 1.50
C THR A 402 9.00 -5.72 0.98
N GLU A 403 8.18 -5.05 1.75
CA GLU A 403 6.78 -4.77 1.44
C GLU A 403 6.57 -3.26 1.37
N SER A 404 5.72 -2.82 0.45
CA SER A 404 5.25 -1.46 0.36
C SER A 404 3.86 -1.40 0.97
N ASP A 405 3.80 -1.02 2.23
CA ASP A 405 2.57 -0.86 3.00
C ASP A 405 2.81 0.20 4.08
N PHE A 406 2.78 1.43 3.64
CA PHE A 406 2.81 2.61 4.51
C PHE A 406 2.37 3.86 3.71
N GLY A 407 1.35 3.69 2.89
CA GLY A 407 0.75 4.74 2.09
C GLY A 407 1.48 5.04 0.78
N ALA A 408 1.16 6.20 0.20
CA ALA A 408 1.64 6.65 -1.11
C ALA A 408 2.66 7.80 -1.04
N GLY A 409 3.12 8.15 0.17
CA GLY A 409 4.11 9.22 0.37
C GLY A 409 5.52 8.82 -0.09
N ARG A 410 6.38 9.82 -0.26
CA ARG A 410 7.78 9.57 -0.66
C ARG A 410 8.52 8.74 0.39
N ILE A 411 9.34 7.82 -0.08
CA ILE A 411 10.33 7.15 0.78
C ILE A 411 11.38 8.17 1.21
N TRP A 412 11.71 8.20 2.50
CA TRP A 412 12.72 9.11 3.06
C TRP A 412 13.86 8.38 3.77
N GLN A 413 13.71 7.09 4.08
CA GLN A 413 14.71 6.34 4.83
C GLN A 413 14.73 4.86 4.41
N VAL A 414 15.93 4.24 4.48
CA VAL A 414 16.16 2.80 4.40
C VAL A 414 16.52 2.27 5.77
N THR A 415 15.93 1.15 6.18
CA THR A 415 16.29 0.43 7.41
C THR A 415 16.47 -1.06 7.10
N SER A 416 17.35 -1.74 7.84
CA SER A 416 17.61 -3.16 7.60
C SER A 416 18.08 -3.89 8.86
N ARG A 417 17.99 -5.23 8.82
CA ARG A 417 18.62 -6.16 9.74
C ARG A 417 19.16 -7.32 8.93
N VAL A 418 20.45 -7.26 8.62
CA VAL A 418 21.17 -8.23 7.80
C VAL A 418 22.48 -8.63 8.45
N SER A 419 23.14 -9.67 7.92
CA SER A 419 24.49 -10.06 8.35
C SER A 419 25.55 -9.01 7.98
N GLU A 420 26.71 -9.08 8.63
CA GLU A 420 27.88 -8.29 8.23
C GLU A 420 28.31 -8.57 6.78
N GLN A 421 28.08 -9.79 6.28
CA GLN A 421 28.39 -10.15 4.90
C GLN A 421 27.46 -9.47 3.89
N ALA A 422 26.18 -9.30 4.22
CA ALA A 422 25.21 -8.63 3.35
C ALA A 422 25.20 -7.10 3.50
N GLN A 423 25.79 -6.54 4.57
CA GLN A 423 25.79 -5.11 4.81
C GLN A 423 26.34 -4.28 3.63
N PRO A 424 27.43 -4.68 2.92
CA PRO A 424 27.90 -3.95 1.75
C PRO A 424 26.88 -3.82 0.61
N VAL A 425 25.97 -4.79 0.47
CA VAL A 425 24.87 -4.70 -0.52
C VAL A 425 23.83 -3.67 -0.08
N VAL A 426 23.49 -3.65 1.21
CA VAL A 426 22.56 -2.66 1.78
C VAL A 426 23.15 -1.26 1.69
N ASP A 427 24.45 -1.11 1.96
CA ASP A 427 25.15 0.17 1.84
C ASP A 427 25.14 0.67 0.38
N LEU A 428 25.36 -0.23 -0.58
CA LEU A 428 25.26 0.10 -2.01
C LEU A 428 23.83 0.49 -2.41
N ILE A 429 22.81 -0.25 -1.96
CA ILE A 429 21.41 0.12 -2.18
C ILE A 429 21.17 1.53 -1.63
N SER A 430 21.59 1.81 -0.39
CA SER A 430 21.43 3.11 0.27
C SER A 430 22.12 4.23 -0.54
N GLN A 431 23.32 3.98 -1.05
CA GLN A 431 24.05 4.92 -1.90
C GLN A 431 23.31 5.20 -3.21
N LEU A 432 22.76 4.16 -3.87
CA LEU A 432 22.06 4.33 -5.15
C LEU A 432 20.71 5.00 -5.01
N VAL A 433 20.06 4.94 -3.84
CA VAL A 433 18.79 5.62 -3.60
C VAL A 433 18.97 7.00 -2.95
N GLU A 434 20.17 7.38 -2.51
CA GLU A 434 20.44 8.73 -1.96
C GLU A 434 20.00 9.87 -2.90
N PRO A 435 20.24 9.81 -4.23
CA PRO A 435 19.77 10.84 -5.15
C PRO A 435 18.26 11.02 -5.19
N LEU A 436 17.48 10.04 -4.70
CA LEU A 436 16.03 10.11 -4.55
C LEU A 436 15.60 10.87 -3.28
N GLY A 437 16.55 11.31 -2.45
CA GLY A 437 16.30 11.94 -1.14
C GLY A 437 16.09 10.92 -0.01
N ILE A 438 16.52 9.67 -0.20
CA ILE A 438 16.37 8.58 0.76
C ILE A 438 17.65 8.43 1.57
N ALA A 439 17.57 8.62 2.88
CA ALA A 439 18.70 8.53 3.79
C ALA A 439 18.86 7.11 4.37
N PRO A 440 20.08 6.68 4.72
CA PRO A 440 20.27 5.49 5.52
C PRO A 440 19.67 5.69 6.92
N GLY A 441 18.98 4.69 7.44
CA GLY A 441 18.41 4.66 8.78
C GLY A 441 19.17 3.74 9.71
N PRO A 442 18.66 3.54 10.94
CA PRO A 442 19.28 2.62 11.86
C PRO A 442 19.22 1.19 11.32
N GLY A 443 20.29 0.43 11.54
CA GLY A 443 20.28 -1.02 11.45
C GLY A 443 19.44 -1.62 12.58
N ASP A 444 19.27 -2.94 12.56
CA ASP A 444 18.59 -3.70 13.61
C ASP A 444 17.08 -3.39 13.74
N VAL A 445 16.39 -3.29 12.60
CA VAL A 445 14.93 -3.21 12.57
C VAL A 445 14.31 -4.60 12.43
N ALA A 446 13.17 -4.78 13.06
CA ALA A 446 12.47 -6.07 13.13
C ALA A 446 11.28 -6.16 12.15
N SER A 447 11.28 -5.39 11.05
CA SER A 447 10.16 -5.35 10.10
C SER A 447 10.62 -5.13 8.67
N SER A 448 10.00 -5.84 7.74
CA SER A 448 10.10 -5.65 6.29
C SER A 448 8.76 -5.23 5.68
N GLY A 449 7.78 -4.90 6.51
CA GLY A 449 6.37 -4.69 6.22
C GLY A 449 5.49 -5.60 7.08
N PRO A 450 4.19 -5.33 7.19
CA PRO A 450 3.28 -6.10 8.05
C PRO A 450 3.18 -7.57 7.68
N ASP A 451 2.90 -7.92 6.42
CA ASP A 451 2.74 -9.32 5.98
C ASP A 451 4.04 -10.13 6.00
N LEU A 452 5.19 -9.48 5.96
CA LEU A 452 6.49 -10.12 6.15
C LEU A 452 6.86 -10.30 7.64
N THR A 453 6.15 -9.66 8.57
CA THR A 453 6.40 -9.77 10.01
C THR A 453 6.39 -11.21 10.53
N PRO A 454 5.47 -12.10 10.12
CA PRO A 454 5.52 -13.51 10.54
C PRO A 454 6.84 -14.19 10.18
N MET A 455 7.38 -13.94 9.00
CA MET A 455 8.66 -14.53 8.53
C MET A 455 9.87 -13.90 9.23
N VAL A 456 9.85 -12.57 9.40
CA VAL A 456 10.90 -11.85 10.13
C VAL A 456 10.95 -12.26 11.60
N SER A 457 9.80 -12.58 12.22
CA SER A 457 9.72 -13.04 13.61
C SER A 457 10.37 -14.41 13.85
N VAL A 458 10.46 -15.23 12.81
CA VAL A 458 11.13 -16.54 12.86
C VAL A 458 12.56 -16.51 12.29
N GLY A 459 13.10 -15.32 12.03
CA GLY A 459 14.51 -15.11 11.73
C GLY A 459 14.87 -14.64 10.33
N MET A 460 13.91 -14.46 9.42
CA MET A 460 14.19 -13.93 8.08
C MET A 460 14.88 -12.54 8.18
N PRO A 461 15.91 -12.27 7.37
CA PRO A 461 16.50 -10.94 7.27
C PRO A 461 15.47 -9.88 6.93
N ALA A 462 15.65 -8.66 7.46
CA ALA A 462 14.69 -7.57 7.26
C ALA A 462 15.31 -6.43 6.43
N PHE A 463 14.51 -5.88 5.52
CA PHE A 463 14.79 -4.66 4.76
C PHE A 463 13.50 -3.89 4.57
N ARG A 464 13.54 -2.57 4.79
CA ARG A 464 12.36 -1.72 4.66
C ARG A 464 12.71 -0.37 4.07
N PHE A 465 11.91 0.06 3.10
CA PHE A 465 11.79 1.45 2.73
C PHE A 465 10.73 2.11 3.61
N VAL A 466 11.09 3.23 4.24
CA VAL A 466 10.18 3.97 5.14
C VAL A 466 9.62 5.16 4.38
N GLN A 467 8.33 5.12 4.09
CA GLN A 467 7.59 6.22 3.46
C GLN A 467 7.27 7.31 4.49
N ASP A 468 6.96 8.51 4.02
CA ASP A 468 6.57 9.63 4.88
C ASP A 468 5.14 9.41 5.39
N GLY A 469 5.00 9.13 6.67
CA GLY A 469 3.72 8.82 7.32
C GLY A 469 2.99 10.03 7.90
N ARG A 470 3.43 11.28 7.62
CA ARG A 470 2.82 12.46 8.24
C ARG A 470 1.36 12.64 7.87
N ASP A 471 1.02 12.36 6.61
CA ASP A 471 -0.34 12.48 6.07
C ASP A 471 -1.04 11.12 5.92
N TYR A 472 -0.32 10.01 6.07
CA TYR A 472 -0.87 8.66 5.94
C TYR A 472 -2.00 8.40 6.93
N PHE A 473 -1.80 8.73 8.20
CA PHE A 473 -2.81 8.52 9.25
C PHE A 473 -3.94 9.55 9.26
N ASP A 474 -3.95 10.49 8.33
CA ASP A 474 -5.12 11.32 8.06
C ASP A 474 -6.15 10.56 7.19
N LEU A 475 -5.70 9.58 6.41
CA LEU A 475 -6.45 8.86 5.39
C LEU A 475 -6.69 7.38 5.71
N HIS A 476 -5.69 6.74 6.34
CA HIS A 476 -5.63 5.33 6.68
C HIS A 476 -6.91 4.84 7.37
N HIS A 477 -7.55 3.81 6.80
CA HIS A 477 -8.79 3.19 7.31
C HIS A 477 -10.02 4.11 7.33
N THR A 478 -10.08 5.13 6.47
CA THR A 478 -11.20 6.08 6.39
C THR A 478 -11.92 6.03 5.05
N PRO A 479 -13.12 6.67 4.96
CA PRO A 479 -13.78 6.88 3.67
C PRO A 479 -12.98 7.74 2.68
N ASP A 480 -11.95 8.47 3.15
CA ASP A 480 -11.12 9.37 2.34
C ASP A 480 -9.84 8.68 1.80
N ASP A 481 -9.71 7.37 2.01
CA ASP A 481 -8.69 6.55 1.34
C ASP A 481 -9.08 6.33 -0.12
N THR A 482 -8.73 7.31 -0.96
CA THR A 482 -9.16 7.42 -2.35
C THR A 482 -8.02 7.87 -3.27
N LEU A 483 -8.15 7.57 -4.57
CA LEU A 483 -7.12 7.78 -5.59
C LEU A 483 -6.64 9.24 -5.70
N ASP A 484 -7.52 10.21 -5.48
CA ASP A 484 -7.22 11.65 -5.56
C ASP A 484 -6.23 12.16 -4.49
N LYS A 485 -5.88 11.32 -3.52
CA LYS A 485 -4.87 11.60 -2.50
C LYS A 485 -3.45 11.22 -2.92
N ILE A 486 -3.28 10.55 -4.06
CA ILE A 486 -1.99 10.05 -4.53
C ILE A 486 -1.35 11.01 -5.52
N ALA A 487 -0.11 11.38 -5.25
CA ALA A 487 0.75 12.06 -6.22
C ALA A 487 1.54 11.03 -7.03
N SER A 488 1.31 10.95 -8.35
CA SER A 488 1.97 9.93 -9.20
C SER A 488 3.49 9.95 -9.12
N GLN A 489 4.11 11.13 -8.97
CA GLN A 489 5.55 11.28 -8.86
C GLN A 489 6.13 10.66 -7.58
N ASP A 490 5.35 10.53 -6.52
CA ASP A 490 5.78 9.90 -5.28
C ASP A 490 5.79 8.37 -5.43
N LEU A 491 4.84 7.81 -6.20
CA LEU A 491 4.89 6.41 -6.61
C LEU A 491 6.06 6.13 -7.55
N ASP A 492 6.39 7.03 -8.48
CA ASP A 492 7.54 6.89 -9.37
C ASP A 492 8.86 6.81 -8.57
N GLN A 493 9.01 7.64 -7.52
CA GLN A 493 10.16 7.58 -6.61
C GLN A 493 10.21 6.25 -5.85
N SER A 494 9.08 5.75 -5.39
CA SER A 494 9.00 4.47 -4.70
C SER A 494 9.36 3.32 -5.64
N VAL A 495 8.82 3.28 -6.86
CA VAL A 495 9.20 2.29 -7.89
C VAL A 495 10.70 2.31 -8.16
N ALA A 496 11.30 3.51 -8.29
CA ALA A 496 12.74 3.66 -8.51
C ALA A 496 13.57 3.03 -7.38
N ALA A 497 13.18 3.24 -6.13
CA ALA A 497 13.86 2.66 -4.96
C ALA A 497 13.71 1.13 -4.90
N TYR A 498 12.50 0.63 -5.10
CA TYR A 498 12.22 -0.81 -5.08
C TYR A 498 12.90 -1.56 -6.23
N LEU A 499 13.08 -0.93 -7.40
CA LEU A 499 13.85 -1.50 -8.52
C LEU A 499 15.31 -1.72 -8.15
N VAL A 500 15.94 -0.73 -7.49
CA VAL A 500 17.32 -0.86 -7.00
C VAL A 500 17.44 -2.02 -6.03
N PHE A 501 16.55 -2.10 -5.03
CA PHE A 501 16.54 -3.20 -4.07
C PHE A 501 16.36 -4.55 -4.75
N ALA A 502 15.28 -4.73 -5.52
CA ALA A 502 14.93 -6.02 -6.11
C ALA A 502 16.01 -6.53 -7.05
N TRP A 503 16.59 -5.63 -7.87
CA TRP A 503 17.63 -6.00 -8.83
C TRP A 503 18.95 -6.36 -8.15
N LEU A 504 19.42 -5.58 -7.19
CA LEU A 504 20.69 -5.86 -6.50
C LEU A 504 20.58 -7.08 -5.58
N ALA A 505 19.53 -7.19 -4.78
CA ALA A 505 19.32 -8.33 -3.89
C ALA A 505 19.19 -9.66 -4.67
N ALA A 506 18.54 -9.62 -5.83
CA ALA A 506 18.39 -10.82 -6.65
C ALA A 506 19.65 -11.20 -7.42
N ASN A 507 20.61 -10.28 -7.66
CA ASN A 507 21.78 -10.55 -8.50
C ASN A 507 23.11 -10.71 -7.73
N THR A 508 23.17 -10.31 -6.46
CA THR A 508 24.40 -10.51 -5.64
C THR A 508 24.73 -11.99 -5.46
N GLU A 509 26.03 -12.30 -5.36
CA GLU A 509 26.53 -13.64 -5.03
C GLU A 509 26.61 -13.92 -3.53
N ILE A 510 26.25 -12.94 -2.68
CA ILE A 510 26.22 -13.11 -1.22
C ILE A 510 25.11 -14.10 -0.86
N ASN A 511 25.47 -15.11 -0.06
CA ASN A 511 24.55 -16.17 0.36
C ASN A 511 24.09 -16.01 1.80
N ASP A 512 24.91 -15.42 2.68
CA ASP A 512 24.52 -15.17 4.06
C ASP A 512 23.90 -13.77 4.21
N TRP A 513 22.58 -13.74 4.30
CA TRP A 513 21.82 -12.52 4.55
C TRP A 513 21.49 -12.30 6.04
N GLY A 514 21.89 -13.23 6.92
CA GLY A 514 21.71 -13.08 8.37
C GLY A 514 20.40 -13.67 8.88
N TRP A 515 20.05 -14.87 8.42
CA TRP A 515 19.02 -15.65 9.06
C TRP A 515 19.37 -15.87 10.53
N LEU A 516 18.47 -15.42 11.43
CA LEU A 516 18.66 -15.64 12.85
C LEU A 516 18.28 -17.09 13.21
N PRO A 517 19.06 -17.77 14.08
CA PRO A 517 18.66 -19.06 14.58
C PRO A 517 17.33 -18.93 15.33
N VAL A 518 16.36 -19.80 15.02
CA VAL A 518 15.15 -19.91 15.80
C VAL A 518 15.57 -20.36 17.21
N ASN A 519 15.43 -19.49 18.19
CA ASN A 519 15.57 -19.90 19.58
C ASN A 519 14.38 -20.82 19.91
N ASN A 520 14.63 -22.15 19.92
CA ASN A 520 13.68 -23.18 20.34
C ASN A 520 13.31 -23.03 21.82
#